data_2127f95d8612897e6b131081df6dd389
#
_entry.id   2127f95d8612897e6b131081df6dd389
#
_cell.length_a   1.000
_cell.length_b   1.000
_cell.length_c   1.000
_cell.angle_alpha   90.00
_cell.angle_beta   90.00
_cell.angle_gamma   90.00
#
_symmetry.space_group_name_H-M   'P 1'
#
loop_
_entity.id
_entity.type
_entity.pdbx_description
1 polymer ?
#
loop_
_entity_poly.entity_id
_entity_poly.type
_entity_poly.pdbx_seq_one_letter_code
_entity_poly.pdbx_strand_id
1 'polypeptide(L)'
;MKKQTFEILPLKIIILLSAVVLVCSCNDSRSVTAIDSIQNQLQEAMQTGKIEYEFKIPATPQTKIIYFYPYTDFENTPLENSVREELKTIATSVEKPLLAVIDAGKVVKYAEAPHFLKPAGTMPMIWTAQNGFITIKIRKNLDGSYNLIKDKEKK
;
A
#
# COMPACT_ATOMS: atom_id res chain seq x y z
N MET A 1 49.17 -7.20 43.40
CA MET A 1 48.67 -6.47 42.21
C MET A 1 48.25 -7.48 41.14
N LYS A 2 46.95 -7.69 40.98
CA LYS A 2 46.39 -8.60 39.92
C LYS A 2 46.11 -7.74 38.69
N LYS A 3 46.80 -8.02 37.58
CA LYS A 3 46.54 -7.42 36.28
C LYS A 3 45.24 -8.06 35.70
N GLN A 4 44.21 -7.28 35.51
CA GLN A 4 43.05 -7.64 34.72
C GLN A 4 43.40 -7.51 33.24
N THR A 5 43.43 -8.60 32.53
CA THR A 5 43.51 -8.66 31.07
C THR A 5 42.10 -8.44 30.52
N PHE A 6 41.84 -7.31 29.87
CA PHE A 6 40.65 -7.05 29.08
C PHE A 6 40.79 -7.84 27.76
N GLU A 7 40.02 -8.91 27.61
CA GLU A 7 39.88 -9.56 26.33
C GLU A 7 39.03 -8.67 25.38
N ILE A 8 39.69 -8.21 24.35
CA ILE A 8 39.03 -7.44 23.27
C ILE A 8 38.27 -8.43 22.40
N LEU A 9 36.93 -8.45 22.51
CA LEU A 9 36.07 -9.20 21.64
C LEU A 9 36.33 -8.78 20.17
N PRO A 10 36.56 -9.72 19.24
CA PRO A 10 37.02 -9.35 17.91
C PRO A 10 35.95 -8.53 17.17
N LEU A 11 36.35 -7.38 16.70
CA LEU A 11 35.61 -6.37 15.96
C LEU A 11 34.77 -6.95 14.78
N LYS A 12 35.14 -8.13 14.27
CA LYS A 12 34.43 -8.86 13.23
C LYS A 12 33.03 -9.34 13.60
N ILE A 13 32.75 -9.60 14.90
CA ILE A 13 31.41 -10.05 15.35
C ILE A 13 30.44 -8.88 15.39
N ILE A 14 30.90 -7.69 15.71
CA ILE A 14 30.07 -6.48 15.77
C ILE A 14 29.61 -6.07 14.36
N ILE A 15 30.46 -6.24 13.33
CA ILE A 15 30.14 -5.92 11.94
C ILE A 15 29.11 -6.92 11.37
N LEU A 16 29.16 -8.18 11.79
CA LEU A 16 28.20 -9.20 11.31
C LEU A 16 26.79 -8.97 11.91
N LEU A 17 26.70 -8.53 13.18
CA LEU A 17 25.41 -8.21 13.80
C LEU A 17 24.75 -6.96 13.20
N SER A 18 25.55 -5.95 12.83
CA SER A 18 25.01 -4.75 12.19
C SER A 18 24.50 -4.98 10.76
N ALA A 19 25.10 -5.94 10.01
CA ALA A 19 24.64 -6.29 8.69
C ALA A 19 23.31 -7.07 8.69
N VAL A 20 23.04 -7.88 9.71
CA VAL A 20 21.78 -8.64 9.83
C VAL A 20 20.61 -7.72 10.20
N VAL A 21 20.81 -6.67 10.98
CA VAL A 21 19.77 -5.71 11.35
C VAL A 21 19.37 -4.82 10.15
N LEU A 22 20.30 -4.53 9.24
CA LEU A 22 20.03 -3.72 8.03
C LEU A 22 19.20 -4.46 6.95
N VAL A 23 19.23 -5.80 6.93
CA VAL A 23 18.47 -6.57 5.92
C VAL A 23 17.00 -6.77 6.32
N CYS A 24 16.66 -6.73 7.63
CA CYS A 24 15.26 -6.81 8.10
C CYS A 24 14.48 -5.49 8.01
N SER A 25 15.15 -4.34 7.88
CA SER A 25 14.49 -3.01 7.79
C SER A 25 14.03 -2.65 6.36
N CYS A 26 14.48 -3.36 5.33
CA CYS A 26 14.23 -2.93 3.94
C CYS A 26 12.86 -3.30 3.37
N ASN A 27 12.09 -4.18 4.02
CA ASN A 27 10.77 -4.56 3.50
C ASN A 27 9.63 -3.64 3.96
N ASP A 28 9.76 -2.98 5.10
CA ASP A 28 8.72 -2.09 5.64
C ASP A 28 8.69 -0.70 4.99
N SER A 29 9.82 -0.20 4.51
CA SER A 29 9.90 1.18 3.99
C SER A 29 9.20 1.39 2.65
N ARG A 30 9.10 0.36 1.80
CA ARG A 30 8.45 0.48 0.47
C ARG A 30 6.93 0.53 0.55
N SER A 31 6.33 -0.20 1.46
CA SER A 31 4.87 -0.23 1.64
C SER A 31 4.35 1.04 2.32
N VAL A 32 5.12 1.60 3.25
CA VAL A 32 4.84 2.92 3.86
C VAL A 32 4.81 3.98 2.76
N THR A 33 5.78 3.96 1.84
CA THR A 33 5.91 4.92 0.75
C THR A 33 4.72 4.89 -0.23
N ALA A 34 4.07 3.75 -0.42
CA ALA A 34 2.97 3.65 -1.38
C ALA A 34 1.70 4.40 -0.92
N ILE A 35 1.24 4.20 0.33
CA ILE A 35 0.06 4.90 0.84
C ILE A 35 0.34 6.39 1.01
N ASP A 36 1.50 6.76 1.54
CA ASP A 36 1.89 8.15 1.71
C ASP A 36 2.02 8.85 0.34
N SER A 37 2.53 8.15 -0.68
CA SER A 37 2.59 8.64 -2.06
C SER A 37 1.19 8.87 -2.63
N ILE A 38 0.22 7.97 -2.39
CA ILE A 38 -1.17 8.17 -2.82
C ILE A 38 -1.76 9.41 -2.17
N GLN A 39 -1.59 9.58 -0.86
CA GLN A 39 -2.14 10.71 -0.12
C GLN A 39 -1.54 12.04 -0.61
N ASN A 40 -0.23 12.10 -0.78
CA ASN A 40 0.46 13.30 -1.27
C ASN A 40 0.04 13.67 -2.69
N GLN A 41 -0.05 12.70 -3.59
CA GLN A 41 -0.46 12.92 -4.97
C GLN A 41 -1.95 13.29 -5.08
N LEU A 42 -2.81 12.74 -4.21
CA LEU A 42 -4.21 13.18 -4.10
C LEU A 42 -4.30 14.63 -3.64
N GLN A 43 -3.51 15.04 -2.66
CA GLN A 43 -3.47 16.41 -2.18
C GLN A 43 -2.98 17.37 -3.28
N GLU A 44 -1.96 17.00 -4.04
CA GLU A 44 -1.49 17.76 -5.20
C GLU A 44 -2.57 17.89 -6.27
N ALA A 45 -3.28 16.81 -6.60
CA ALA A 45 -4.38 16.83 -7.55
C ALA A 45 -5.48 17.82 -7.14
N MET A 46 -5.82 17.86 -5.85
CA MET A 46 -6.78 18.82 -5.31
C MET A 46 -6.31 20.27 -5.44
N GLN A 47 -5.05 20.53 -5.16
CA GLN A 47 -4.46 21.89 -5.27
C GLN A 47 -4.40 22.38 -6.71
N THR A 48 -4.08 21.52 -7.66
CA THR A 48 -3.96 21.88 -9.08
C THR A 48 -5.30 22.07 -9.79
N GLY A 49 -6.41 21.62 -9.18
CA GLY A 49 -7.76 21.75 -9.73
C GLY A 49 -8.01 20.98 -11.02
N LYS A 50 -7.12 20.09 -11.43
CA LYS A 50 -7.28 19.27 -12.63
C LYS A 50 -8.55 18.41 -12.56
N ILE A 51 -9.23 18.27 -13.71
CA ILE A 51 -10.45 17.44 -13.81
C ILE A 51 -10.09 15.96 -13.75
N GLU A 52 -8.98 15.55 -14.39
CA GLU A 52 -8.46 14.19 -14.36
C GLU A 52 -7.01 14.22 -13.88
N TYR A 53 -6.68 13.24 -13.06
CA TYR A 53 -5.33 13.07 -12.55
C TYR A 53 -4.95 11.60 -12.58
N GLU A 54 -3.74 11.31 -13.06
CA GLU A 54 -3.14 9.98 -13.07
C GLU A 54 -1.89 10.01 -12.24
N PHE A 55 -1.79 9.11 -11.27
CA PHE A 55 -0.57 8.94 -10.51
C PHE A 55 -0.05 7.52 -10.61
N LYS A 56 1.28 7.43 -10.66
CA LYS A 56 2.03 6.19 -10.79
C LYS A 56 2.79 5.90 -9.51
N ILE A 57 2.57 4.73 -8.96
CA ILE A 57 3.18 4.26 -7.74
C ILE A 57 4.18 3.17 -8.11
N PRO A 58 5.49 3.32 -7.83
CA PRO A 58 6.46 2.26 -8.05
C PRO A 58 6.05 0.99 -7.30
N ALA A 59 6.05 -0.14 -7.98
CA ALA A 59 5.53 -1.39 -7.44
C ALA A 59 6.22 -2.59 -8.07
N THR A 60 6.31 -3.70 -7.32
CA THR A 60 6.75 -4.99 -7.84
C THR A 60 5.58 -5.68 -8.56
N PRO A 61 5.82 -6.70 -9.39
CA PRO A 61 4.75 -7.48 -10.01
C PRO A 61 3.80 -8.15 -9.01
N GLN A 62 4.23 -8.34 -7.76
CA GLN A 62 3.45 -8.96 -6.68
C GLN A 62 2.66 -7.93 -5.86
N THR A 63 2.95 -6.64 -6.05
CA THR A 63 2.27 -5.57 -5.33
C THR A 63 0.88 -5.34 -5.91
N LYS A 64 -0.12 -5.22 -5.04
CA LYS A 64 -1.49 -4.82 -5.37
C LYS A 64 -1.93 -3.70 -4.44
N ILE A 65 -2.76 -2.80 -4.93
CA ILE A 65 -3.47 -1.82 -4.11
C ILE A 65 -4.94 -2.13 -4.21
N ILE A 66 -5.63 -2.11 -3.08
CA ILE A 66 -7.05 -2.40 -3.01
C ILE A 66 -7.77 -1.27 -2.27
N TYR A 67 -8.89 -0.81 -2.83
CA TYR A 67 -9.83 0.08 -2.18
C TYR A 67 -11.12 -0.69 -1.88
N PHE A 68 -11.59 -0.60 -0.64
CA PHE A 68 -12.77 -1.34 -0.21
C PHE A 68 -13.53 -0.62 0.91
N TYR A 69 -14.80 -0.95 1.08
CA TYR A 69 -15.65 -0.49 2.16
C TYR A 69 -15.65 -1.44 3.37
N PRO A 70 -16.11 -0.99 4.55
CA PRO A 70 -16.49 -1.89 5.62
C PRO A 70 -17.43 -2.99 5.11
N TYR A 71 -17.27 -4.21 5.61
CA TYR A 71 -18.10 -5.39 5.27
C TYR A 71 -18.05 -5.79 3.78
N THR A 72 -17.02 -5.38 3.03
CA THR A 72 -16.82 -5.83 1.64
C THR A 72 -16.65 -7.35 1.60
N ASP A 73 -17.36 -7.99 0.68
CA ASP A 73 -17.12 -9.40 0.34
C ASP A 73 -15.93 -9.53 -0.63
N PHE A 74 -14.97 -10.38 -0.27
CA PHE A 74 -13.76 -10.62 -1.07
C PHE A 74 -13.78 -11.99 -1.78
N GLU A 75 -14.84 -12.80 -1.67
CA GLU A 75 -14.86 -14.18 -2.16
C GLU A 75 -14.60 -14.27 -3.67
N ASN A 76 -15.15 -13.33 -4.43
CA ASN A 76 -15.01 -13.30 -5.89
C ASN A 76 -13.82 -12.45 -6.38
N THR A 77 -12.83 -12.18 -5.52
CA THR A 77 -11.65 -11.40 -5.91
C THR A 77 -10.50 -12.29 -6.36
N PRO A 78 -9.61 -11.80 -7.26
CA PRO A 78 -8.42 -12.54 -7.69
C PRO A 78 -7.29 -12.42 -6.64
N LEU A 79 -7.62 -12.69 -5.39
CA LEU A 79 -6.70 -12.65 -4.26
C LEU A 79 -6.54 -14.06 -3.68
N GLU A 80 -5.39 -14.31 -3.06
CA GLU A 80 -5.14 -15.54 -2.30
C GLU A 80 -6.06 -15.64 -1.08
N ASN A 81 -6.40 -16.85 -0.67
CA ASN A 81 -7.32 -17.10 0.45
C ASN A 81 -6.85 -16.41 1.75
N SER A 82 -5.55 -16.52 2.06
CA SER A 82 -4.96 -15.90 3.25
C SER A 82 -5.16 -14.37 3.27
N VAL A 83 -4.97 -13.71 2.12
CA VAL A 83 -5.17 -12.27 1.96
C VAL A 83 -6.65 -11.90 2.08
N ARG A 84 -7.54 -12.71 1.51
CA ARG A 84 -9.00 -12.48 1.61
C ARG A 84 -9.49 -12.52 3.06
N GLU A 85 -9.05 -13.51 3.83
CA GLU A 85 -9.42 -13.62 5.25
C GLU A 85 -8.85 -12.47 6.09
N GLU A 86 -7.62 -12.05 5.81
CA GLU A 86 -7.03 -10.90 6.49
C GLU A 86 -7.79 -9.60 6.16
N LEU A 87 -8.10 -9.35 4.89
CA LEU A 87 -8.88 -8.18 4.46
C LEU A 87 -10.30 -8.19 5.02
N LYS A 88 -10.95 -9.36 5.12
CA LYS A 88 -12.26 -9.54 5.72
C LYS A 88 -12.23 -9.16 7.20
N THR A 89 -11.22 -9.60 7.93
CA THR A 89 -11.02 -9.23 9.33
C THR A 89 -10.83 -7.72 9.48
N ILE A 90 -10.02 -7.10 8.64
CA ILE A 90 -9.83 -5.64 8.64
C ILE A 90 -11.15 -4.93 8.31
N ALA A 91 -11.87 -5.35 7.26
CA ALA A 91 -13.12 -4.73 6.81
C ALA A 91 -14.23 -4.77 7.87
N THR A 92 -14.24 -5.80 8.73
CA THR A 92 -15.21 -5.89 9.85
C THR A 92 -14.83 -5.06 11.06
N SER A 93 -13.57 -4.63 11.17
CA SER A 93 -13.04 -3.86 12.30
C SER A 93 -13.07 -2.35 12.11
N VAL A 94 -13.51 -1.86 10.95
CA VAL A 94 -13.47 -0.44 10.57
C VAL A 94 -14.84 0.08 10.16
N GLU A 95 -15.00 1.39 10.22
CA GLU A 95 -16.26 2.08 9.87
C GLU A 95 -16.17 2.90 8.59
N LYS A 96 -14.97 3.06 8.05
CA LYS A 96 -14.69 3.90 6.88
C LYS A 96 -14.04 3.12 5.75
N PRO A 97 -14.15 3.62 4.51
CA PRO A 97 -13.42 3.02 3.39
C PRO A 97 -11.91 3.00 3.62
N LEU A 98 -11.27 1.96 3.12
CA LEU A 98 -9.84 1.73 3.28
C LEU A 98 -9.12 1.60 1.95
N LEU A 99 -7.85 2.00 1.97
CA LEU A 99 -6.84 1.62 1.01
C LEU A 99 -5.88 0.64 1.69
N ALA A 100 -5.62 -0.50 1.07
CA ALA A 100 -4.62 -1.45 1.54
C ALA A 100 -3.61 -1.76 0.46
N VAL A 101 -2.37 -1.97 0.87
CA VAL A 101 -1.28 -2.46 0.03
C VAL A 101 -1.04 -3.92 0.36
N ILE A 102 -1.06 -4.75 -0.67
CA ILE A 102 -0.74 -6.17 -0.60
C ILE A 102 0.57 -6.35 -1.34
N ASP A 103 1.52 -7.03 -0.73
CA ASP A 103 2.78 -7.40 -1.37
C ASP A 103 3.15 -8.84 -1.00
N ALA A 104 3.60 -9.62 -1.99
CA ALA A 104 3.96 -11.03 -1.82
C ALA A 104 2.91 -11.86 -1.04
N GLY A 105 1.61 -11.65 -1.33
CA GLY A 105 0.52 -12.43 -0.74
C GLY A 105 0.20 -12.07 0.72
N LYS A 106 0.56 -10.88 1.20
CA LYS A 106 0.27 -10.38 2.55
C LYS A 106 -0.21 -8.94 2.51
N VAL A 107 -1.10 -8.56 3.42
CA VAL A 107 -1.44 -7.16 3.65
C VAL A 107 -0.29 -6.52 4.43
N VAL A 108 0.44 -5.62 3.78
CA VAL A 108 1.63 -4.99 4.39
C VAL A 108 1.32 -3.66 5.05
N LYS A 109 0.27 -2.98 4.59
CA LYS A 109 -0.21 -1.73 5.20
C LYS A 109 -1.65 -1.45 4.75
N TYR A 110 -2.40 -0.79 5.62
CA TYR A 110 -3.69 -0.19 5.25
C TYR A 110 -3.90 1.14 5.98
N ALA A 111 -4.75 2.00 5.41
CA ALA A 111 -5.12 3.27 6.00
C ALA A 111 -6.53 3.67 5.54
N GLU A 112 -7.18 4.55 6.31
CA GLU A 112 -8.46 5.15 5.90
C GLU A 112 -8.29 5.88 4.57
N ALA A 113 -9.20 5.61 3.64
CA ALA A 113 -9.25 6.35 2.39
C ALA A 113 -9.81 7.75 2.63
N PRO A 114 -9.31 8.79 1.94
CA PRO A 114 -9.86 10.12 2.04
C PRO A 114 -11.37 10.13 1.73
N HIS A 115 -12.16 10.82 2.55
CA HIS A 115 -13.64 10.86 2.47
C HIS A 115 -14.18 11.43 1.14
N PHE A 116 -13.38 12.24 0.44
CA PHE A 116 -13.73 12.79 -0.86
C PHE A 116 -13.49 11.81 -2.02
N LEU A 117 -12.87 10.66 -1.76
CA LEU A 117 -12.57 9.65 -2.77
C LEU A 117 -13.72 8.67 -2.84
N LYS A 118 -14.36 8.59 -4.02
CA LYS A 118 -15.50 7.70 -4.28
C LYS A 118 -15.12 6.65 -5.32
N PRO A 119 -15.57 5.41 -5.20
CA PRO A 119 -15.38 4.43 -6.26
C PRO A 119 -16.32 4.69 -7.43
N ALA A 120 -15.82 4.56 -8.65
CA ALA A 120 -16.63 4.55 -9.84
C ALA A 120 -16.70 3.12 -10.39
N GLY A 121 -17.44 2.23 -9.73
CA GLY A 121 -17.58 0.85 -10.18
C GLY A 121 -17.86 -0.15 -9.07
N THR A 122 -17.73 -1.43 -9.43
CA THR A 122 -17.90 -2.57 -8.50
C THR A 122 -16.77 -2.61 -7.46
N MET A 123 -17.16 -2.92 -6.24
CA MET A 123 -16.23 -3.09 -5.11
C MET A 123 -15.90 -4.56 -4.88
N PRO A 124 -14.70 -4.87 -4.38
CA PRO A 124 -13.56 -3.97 -4.18
C PRO A 124 -12.85 -3.59 -5.49
N MET A 125 -12.20 -2.42 -5.50
CA MET A 125 -11.35 -2.00 -6.62
C MET A 125 -9.92 -2.45 -6.38
N ILE A 126 -9.35 -3.20 -7.32
CA ILE A 126 -7.99 -3.77 -7.21
C ILE A 126 -7.16 -3.26 -8.38
N TRP A 127 -5.99 -2.70 -8.09
CA TRP A 127 -4.97 -2.32 -9.06
C TRP A 127 -3.75 -3.22 -8.89
N THR A 128 -3.22 -3.69 -10.00
CA THR A 128 -2.01 -4.52 -10.08
C THR A 128 -0.90 -3.77 -10.77
N ALA A 129 0.33 -4.10 -10.44
CA ALA A 129 1.49 -3.49 -11.07
C ALA A 129 1.61 -3.92 -12.55
N GLN A 130 1.88 -2.93 -13.40
CA GLN A 130 2.22 -3.11 -14.81
C GLN A 130 3.49 -2.31 -15.10
N ASN A 131 4.48 -2.94 -15.72
CA ASN A 131 5.76 -2.30 -16.07
C ASN A 131 6.44 -1.58 -14.89
N GLY A 132 6.37 -2.17 -13.68
CA GLY A 132 7.00 -1.61 -12.48
C GLY A 132 6.21 -0.53 -11.76
N PHE A 133 4.95 -0.27 -12.16
CA PHE A 133 4.09 0.75 -11.57
C PHE A 133 2.66 0.27 -11.41
N ILE A 134 1.99 0.74 -10.35
CA ILE A 134 0.53 0.74 -10.25
C ILE A 134 0.05 2.12 -10.67
N THR A 135 -0.87 2.16 -11.63
CA THR A 135 -1.48 3.40 -12.12
C THR A 135 -2.88 3.56 -11.54
N ILE A 136 -3.11 4.65 -10.83
CA ILE A 136 -4.43 5.01 -10.30
C ILE A 136 -4.89 6.29 -10.99
N LYS A 137 -6.11 6.28 -11.50
CA LYS A 137 -6.74 7.44 -12.13
C LYS A 137 -7.89 7.94 -11.29
N ILE A 138 -7.99 9.25 -11.17
CA ILE A 138 -9.11 9.90 -10.51
C ILE A 138 -9.71 10.96 -11.42
N ARG A 139 -11.02 11.19 -11.28
CA ARG A 139 -11.74 12.27 -11.97
C ARG A 139 -12.55 13.07 -10.98
N LYS A 140 -12.42 14.40 -11.07
CA LYS A 140 -13.16 15.35 -10.25
C LYS A 140 -14.63 15.37 -10.64
N ASN A 141 -15.51 15.31 -9.66
CA ASN A 141 -16.94 15.47 -9.81
C ASN A 141 -17.36 16.94 -9.65
N LEU A 142 -18.61 17.22 -10.02
CA LEU A 142 -19.19 18.57 -9.86
C LEU A 142 -19.32 18.97 -8.38
N ASP A 143 -19.47 18.01 -7.48
CA ASP A 143 -19.54 18.23 -6.02
C ASP A 143 -18.17 18.43 -5.36
N GLY A 144 -17.09 18.44 -6.14
CA GLY A 144 -15.72 18.55 -5.64
C GLY A 144 -15.09 17.25 -5.15
N SER A 145 -15.85 16.15 -5.09
CA SER A 145 -15.29 14.81 -4.81
C SER A 145 -14.54 14.27 -6.01
N TYR A 146 -13.77 13.19 -5.80
CA TYR A 146 -13.03 12.51 -6.87
C TYR A 146 -13.48 11.06 -6.99
N ASN A 147 -13.75 10.63 -8.21
CA ASN A 147 -14.00 9.23 -8.52
C ASN A 147 -12.70 8.50 -8.83
N LEU A 148 -12.50 7.35 -8.19
CA LEU A 148 -11.51 6.37 -8.61
C LEU A 148 -11.98 5.72 -9.91
N ILE A 149 -11.11 5.71 -10.91
CA ILE A 149 -11.41 5.10 -12.21
C ILE A 149 -10.54 3.86 -12.37
N LYS A 150 -11.17 2.72 -12.65
CA LYS A 150 -10.46 1.53 -13.09
C LYS A 150 -10.34 1.57 -14.60
N ASP A 151 -9.13 1.44 -15.14
CA ASP A 151 -8.96 1.26 -16.59
C ASP A 151 -9.76 0.04 -17.04
N LYS A 152 -10.50 0.19 -18.13
CA LYS A 152 -11.17 -0.95 -18.75
C LYS A 152 -10.07 -1.93 -19.16
N GLU A 153 -10.11 -3.14 -18.64
CA GLU A 153 -9.25 -4.22 -19.11
C GLU A 153 -9.43 -4.28 -20.64
N LYS A 154 -8.33 -4.04 -21.35
CA LYS A 154 -8.33 -4.29 -22.81
C LYS A 154 -8.55 -5.79 -22.98
N LYS A 155 -9.76 -6.16 -23.44
CA LYS A 155 -10.06 -7.52 -23.91
C LYS A 155 -9.22 -7.86 -25.12
#